data_dfa2fa15a9f4b9302838176a96c9a633
#
_entry.id   dfa2fa15a9f4b9302838176a96c9a633
#
_cell.length_a   1.000
_cell.length_b   1.000
_cell.length_c   1.000
_cell.angle_alpha   90.00
_cell.angle_beta   90.00
_cell.angle_gamma   90.00
#
_symmetry.space_group_name_H-M   'P 1'
#
loop_
_entity.id
_entity.type
_entity.pdbx_description
1 polymer ?
#
loop_
_entity_poly.entity_id
_entity_poly.type
_entity_poly.pdbx_seq_one_letter_code
_entity_poly.pdbx_strand_id
1 'polypeptide(L)'
;FGEGAQSLSCTGKGTICNMGAEIGATTSTFGYDESMRRYLKATGREDVVAAADKVAAYLTADPEVYAEPEKYFDQLIEINLSELEPFINGPFTPDRGTPVSQMKEVARANDWPLKVEWGLIGSCTNSSYEDLSRAVSVE
;
A
#
# COMPACT_ATOMS: atom_id res chain seq x y z
N PHE A 1 -1.08 9.93 -5.52
CA PHE A 1 0.07 10.74 -5.97
C PHE A 1 0.79 11.37 -4.79
N GLY A 2 1.92 12.06 -5.03
CA GLY A 2 2.75 12.71 -4.02
C GLY A 2 4.04 11.94 -3.71
N GLU A 3 4.95 12.55 -2.94
CA GLU A 3 6.27 11.98 -2.60
C GLU A 3 6.14 10.64 -1.85
N GLY A 4 5.20 10.56 -0.92
CA GLY A 4 4.92 9.33 -0.19
C GLY A 4 4.50 8.19 -1.11
N ALA A 5 3.64 8.47 -2.10
CA ALA A 5 3.24 7.48 -3.09
C ALA A 5 4.42 7.00 -3.95
N GLN A 6 5.35 7.89 -4.31
CA GLN A 6 6.56 7.53 -5.06
C GLN A 6 7.54 6.70 -4.23
N SER A 7 7.55 6.85 -2.91
CA SER A 7 8.41 6.07 -2.01
C SER A 7 7.94 4.62 -1.80
N LEU A 8 6.70 4.31 -2.16
CA LEU A 8 6.15 2.96 -2.03
C LEU A 8 6.75 2.00 -3.06
N SER A 9 6.91 0.75 -2.67
CA SER A 9 7.28 -0.32 -3.59
C SER A 9 6.16 -0.63 -4.58
N CYS A 10 6.50 -1.27 -5.70
CA CYS A 10 5.51 -1.72 -6.68
C CYS A 10 4.49 -2.69 -6.06
N THR A 11 4.95 -3.63 -5.23
CA THR A 11 4.09 -4.58 -4.52
C THR A 11 3.20 -3.88 -3.50
N GLY A 12 3.71 -2.87 -2.78
CA GLY A 12 2.92 -2.05 -1.87
C GLY A 12 1.81 -1.27 -2.57
N LYS A 13 2.10 -0.69 -3.74
CA LYS A 13 1.07 -0.05 -4.59
C LYS A 13 0.02 -1.05 -5.06
N GLY A 14 0.46 -2.27 -5.44
CA GLY A 14 -0.43 -3.37 -5.79
C GLY A 14 -1.39 -3.74 -4.65
N THR A 15 -0.89 -3.79 -3.41
CA THR A 15 -1.70 -4.02 -2.22
C THR A 15 -2.77 -2.95 -2.03
N ILE A 16 -2.41 -1.67 -2.15
CA ILE A 16 -3.37 -0.56 -2.04
C ILE A 16 -4.46 -0.67 -3.11
N CYS A 17 -4.09 -0.97 -4.36
CA CYS A 17 -5.07 -1.14 -5.44
C CYS A 17 -6.00 -2.33 -5.19
N ASN A 18 -5.47 -3.45 -4.68
CA ASN A 18 -6.26 -4.62 -4.34
C ASN A 18 -7.26 -4.34 -3.21
N MET A 19 -6.78 -3.71 -2.14
CA MET A 19 -7.63 -3.33 -1.00
C MET A 19 -8.68 -2.28 -1.39
N GLY A 20 -8.34 -1.37 -2.29
CA GLY A 20 -9.30 -0.42 -2.85
C GLY A 20 -10.51 -1.10 -3.49
N ALA A 21 -10.29 -2.17 -4.27
CA ALA A 21 -11.37 -2.95 -4.85
C ALA A 21 -12.26 -3.62 -3.79
N GLU A 22 -11.67 -4.12 -2.70
CA GLU A 22 -12.40 -4.76 -1.60
C GLU A 22 -13.30 -3.79 -0.82
N ILE A 23 -12.90 -2.52 -0.69
CA ILE A 23 -13.71 -1.49 -0.04
C ILE A 23 -14.67 -0.75 -0.99
N GLY A 24 -14.79 -1.20 -2.23
CA GLY A 24 -15.78 -0.71 -3.19
C GLY A 24 -15.27 0.32 -4.20
N ALA A 25 -13.97 0.62 -4.25
CA ALA A 25 -13.41 1.44 -5.32
C ALA A 25 -13.42 0.67 -6.65
N THR A 26 -14.01 1.24 -7.69
CA THR A 26 -14.05 0.62 -9.02
C THR A 26 -12.67 0.48 -9.62
N THR A 27 -11.80 1.45 -9.39
CA THR A 27 -10.43 1.52 -9.92
C THR A 27 -9.54 2.27 -8.95
N SER A 28 -8.28 1.85 -8.88
CA SER A 28 -7.20 2.55 -8.20
C SER A 28 -5.99 2.62 -9.12
N THR A 29 -5.32 3.76 -9.16
CA THR A 29 -4.18 3.97 -10.07
C THR A 29 -3.01 4.63 -9.37
N PHE A 30 -1.81 4.25 -9.79
CA PHE A 30 -0.56 4.94 -9.47
C PHE A 30 0.15 5.29 -10.78
N GLY A 31 0.85 6.43 -10.80
CA GLY A 31 1.72 6.77 -11.91
C GLY A 31 2.91 5.81 -12.03
N TYR A 32 3.40 5.60 -13.26
CA TYR A 32 4.60 4.83 -13.52
C TYR A 32 5.83 5.51 -12.92
N ASP A 33 6.63 4.75 -12.18
CA ASP A 33 7.83 5.25 -11.51
C ASP A 33 8.96 4.22 -11.44
N GLU A 34 10.06 4.60 -10.79
CA GLU A 34 11.24 3.77 -10.65
C GLU A 34 10.98 2.48 -9.86
N SER A 35 10.03 2.46 -8.92
CA SER A 35 9.68 1.24 -8.18
C SER A 35 9.06 0.19 -9.10
N MET A 36 8.17 0.63 -10.01
CA MET A 36 7.56 -0.23 -11.01
C MET A 36 8.59 -0.69 -12.05
N ARG A 37 9.48 0.21 -12.47
CA ARG A 37 10.58 -0.11 -13.39
C ARG A 37 11.48 -1.22 -12.83
N ARG A 38 11.90 -1.09 -11.59
CA ARG A 38 12.73 -2.12 -10.91
C ARG A 38 12.00 -3.45 -10.78
N TYR A 39 10.75 -3.43 -10.41
CA TYR A 39 9.92 -4.63 -10.28
C TYR A 39 9.78 -5.36 -11.62
N LEU A 40 9.48 -4.64 -12.69
CA LEU A 40 9.36 -5.21 -14.03
C LEU A 40 10.69 -5.86 -14.48
N LYS A 41 11.83 -5.22 -14.25
CA LYS A 41 13.15 -5.79 -14.53
C LYS A 41 13.41 -7.05 -13.70
N ALA A 42 13.19 -6.99 -12.39
CA ALA A 42 13.41 -8.12 -11.50
C ALA A 42 12.54 -9.34 -11.83
N THR A 43 11.44 -9.13 -12.53
CA THR A 43 10.50 -10.18 -12.96
C THR A 43 10.62 -10.56 -14.44
N GLY A 44 11.75 -10.20 -15.10
CA GLY A 44 12.05 -10.61 -16.48
C GLY A 44 11.17 -9.95 -17.55
N ARG A 45 10.76 -8.70 -17.33
CA ARG A 45 9.88 -7.94 -18.24
C ARG A 45 10.55 -6.68 -18.75
N GLU A 46 11.81 -6.80 -19.20
CA GLU A 46 12.62 -5.69 -19.69
C GLU A 46 12.05 -5.06 -20.97
N ASP A 47 11.38 -5.83 -21.80
CA ASP A 47 10.70 -5.37 -23.00
C ASP A 47 9.54 -4.42 -22.65
N VAL A 48 8.78 -4.74 -21.59
CA VAL A 48 7.73 -3.86 -21.05
C VAL A 48 8.32 -2.57 -20.50
N VAL A 49 9.46 -2.67 -19.77
CA VAL A 49 10.19 -1.47 -19.30
C VAL A 49 10.60 -0.58 -20.46
N ALA A 50 11.21 -1.18 -21.51
CA ALA A 50 11.64 -0.42 -22.67
C ALA A 50 10.48 0.26 -23.41
N ALA A 51 9.30 -0.33 -23.41
CA ALA A 51 8.09 0.28 -23.96
C ALA A 51 7.57 1.40 -23.05
N ALA A 52 7.46 1.17 -21.75
CA ALA A 52 6.96 2.14 -20.78
C ALA A 52 7.85 3.39 -20.69
N ASP A 53 9.18 3.20 -20.69
CA ASP A 53 10.15 4.31 -20.61
C ASP A 53 10.00 5.30 -21.78
N LYS A 54 9.60 4.82 -22.97
CA LYS A 54 9.39 5.69 -24.14
C LYS A 54 8.20 6.63 -23.98
N VAL A 55 7.24 6.26 -23.16
CA VAL A 55 5.99 6.98 -22.95
C VAL A 55 5.77 7.35 -21.48
N ALA A 56 6.82 7.31 -20.66
CA ALA A 56 6.75 7.52 -19.23
C ALA A 56 6.03 8.82 -18.82
N ALA A 57 6.21 9.89 -19.62
CA ALA A 57 5.54 11.16 -19.37
C ALA A 57 3.99 11.09 -19.49
N TYR A 58 3.47 10.11 -20.21
CA TYR A 58 2.03 9.88 -20.38
C TYR A 58 1.48 8.81 -19.41
N LEU A 59 2.35 8.20 -18.60
CA LEU A 59 1.97 7.20 -17.61
C LEU A 59 1.93 7.77 -16.19
N THR A 60 1.84 9.08 -16.06
CA THR A 60 1.66 9.80 -14.81
C THR A 60 0.53 10.80 -14.96
N ALA A 61 0.08 11.41 -13.86
CA ALA A 61 -0.89 12.49 -13.93
C ALA A 61 -0.26 13.73 -14.59
N ASP A 62 -1.07 14.52 -15.26
CA ASP A 62 -0.65 15.78 -15.87
C ASP A 62 -0.17 16.77 -14.80
N PRO A 63 0.80 17.65 -15.11
CA PRO A 63 1.36 18.59 -14.14
C PRO A 63 0.32 19.49 -13.45
N GLU A 64 -0.70 19.89 -14.16
CA GLU A 64 -1.80 20.70 -13.63
C GLU A 64 -2.66 19.96 -12.61
N VAL A 65 -2.79 18.64 -12.71
CA VAL A 65 -3.50 17.81 -11.72
C VAL A 65 -2.71 17.76 -10.41
N TYR A 66 -1.39 17.73 -10.47
CA TYR A 66 -0.55 17.83 -9.28
C TYR A 66 -0.58 19.21 -8.63
N ALA A 67 -0.64 20.27 -9.45
CA ALA A 67 -0.65 21.64 -8.97
C ALA A 67 -1.97 22.05 -8.30
N GLU A 68 -3.09 21.57 -8.83
CA GLU A 68 -4.44 21.98 -8.41
C GLU A 68 -5.39 20.76 -8.37
N PRO A 69 -5.11 19.74 -7.53
CA PRO A 69 -5.87 18.49 -7.53
C PRO A 69 -7.37 18.68 -7.26
N GLU A 70 -7.72 19.67 -6.46
CA GLU A 70 -9.12 19.98 -6.10
C GLU A 70 -9.98 20.39 -7.31
N LYS A 71 -9.36 20.77 -8.43
CA LYS A 71 -10.10 21.07 -9.67
C LYS A 71 -10.49 19.82 -10.46
N TYR A 72 -9.80 18.71 -10.22
CA TYR A 72 -9.91 17.50 -11.03
C TYR A 72 -10.53 16.33 -10.27
N PHE A 73 -10.58 16.38 -8.95
CA PHE A 73 -11.11 15.33 -8.08
C PHE A 73 -12.25 15.86 -7.22
N ASP A 74 -13.27 15.03 -7.02
CA ASP A 74 -14.41 15.35 -6.16
C ASP A 74 -14.02 15.42 -4.67
N GLN A 75 -12.96 14.70 -4.31
CA GLN A 75 -12.44 14.65 -2.94
C GLN A 75 -10.93 14.48 -2.94
N LEU A 76 -10.26 15.24 -2.09
CA LEU A 76 -8.84 15.07 -1.80
C LEU A 76 -8.66 14.54 -0.38
N ILE A 77 -7.93 13.44 -0.25
CA ILE A 77 -7.53 12.87 1.04
C ILE A 77 -6.00 12.89 1.11
N GLU A 78 -5.49 13.62 2.09
CA GLU A 78 -4.05 13.72 2.32
C GLU A 78 -3.66 12.85 3.52
N ILE A 79 -2.63 12.01 3.33
CA ILE A 79 -2.11 11.12 4.37
C ILE A 79 -0.61 11.35 4.52
N ASN A 80 -0.18 11.77 5.71
CA ASN A 80 1.23 11.88 6.05
C ASN A 80 1.78 10.50 6.44
N LEU A 81 2.51 9.87 5.54
CA LEU A 81 3.10 8.54 5.77
C LEU A 81 4.13 8.52 6.90
N SER A 82 4.73 9.66 7.25
CA SER A 82 5.69 9.75 8.35
C SER A 82 5.04 9.70 9.73
N GLU A 83 3.74 9.97 9.81
CA GLU A 83 2.95 9.93 11.04
C GLU A 83 2.04 8.69 11.11
N LEU A 84 1.95 7.95 10.01
CA LEU A 84 1.11 6.78 9.93
C LEU A 84 1.77 5.59 10.62
N GLU A 85 1.08 5.00 11.58
CA GLU A 85 1.44 3.71 12.17
C GLU A 85 0.58 2.56 11.62
N PRO A 86 1.04 1.30 11.68
CA PRO A 86 0.24 0.16 11.30
C PRO A 86 -0.99 -0.01 12.18
N PHE A 87 -2.08 -0.48 11.56
CA PHE A 87 -3.33 -0.83 12.24
C PHE A 87 -3.56 -2.34 12.22
N ILE A 88 -4.11 -2.85 13.30
CA ILE A 88 -4.56 -4.24 13.39
C ILE A 88 -6.08 -4.26 13.28
N ASN A 89 -6.59 -5.01 12.31
CA ASN A 89 -8.02 -5.26 12.17
C ASN A 89 -8.49 -6.37 13.09
N GLY A 90 -9.66 -6.17 13.66
CA GLY A 90 -10.26 -7.15 14.56
C GLY A 90 -9.96 -6.89 16.04
N PRO A 91 -10.20 -7.90 16.90
CA PRO A 91 -10.78 -9.21 16.57
C PRO A 91 -12.29 -9.14 16.26
N PHE A 92 -12.83 -10.24 15.74
CA PHE A 92 -14.25 -10.53 15.51
C PHE A 92 -14.95 -9.72 14.40
N THR A 93 -14.34 -8.67 13.86
CA THR A 93 -14.88 -7.90 12.74
C THR A 93 -13.73 -7.25 11.97
N PRO A 94 -13.78 -7.20 10.62
CA PRO A 94 -12.79 -6.51 9.81
C PRO A 94 -12.92 -4.99 9.87
N ASP A 95 -14.02 -4.47 10.40
CA ASP A 95 -14.30 -3.02 10.44
C ASP A 95 -13.68 -2.30 11.65
N ARG A 96 -13.06 -3.06 12.53
CA ARG A 96 -12.38 -2.52 13.71
C ARG A 96 -10.88 -2.39 13.44
N GLY A 97 -10.42 -1.17 13.22
CA GLY A 97 -9.00 -0.85 13.14
C GLY A 97 -8.48 -0.31 14.49
N THR A 98 -7.41 -0.90 15.03
CA THR A 98 -6.73 -0.42 16.23
C THR A 98 -5.27 -0.13 15.90
N PRO A 99 -4.75 1.09 16.20
CA PRO A 99 -3.32 1.36 16.07
C PRO A 99 -2.48 0.35 16.86
N VAL A 100 -1.37 -0.11 16.28
CA VAL A 100 -0.50 -1.11 16.93
C VAL A 100 -0.05 -0.65 18.30
N SER A 101 0.28 0.63 18.47
CA SER A 101 0.69 1.24 19.75
C SER A 101 -0.37 1.11 20.85
N GLN A 102 -1.65 1.07 20.51
CA GLN A 102 -2.76 1.00 21.45
C GLN A 102 -3.29 -0.42 21.67
N MET A 103 -2.89 -1.37 20.83
CA MET A 103 -3.48 -2.71 20.80
C MET A 103 -3.43 -3.44 22.15
N LYS A 104 -2.34 -3.30 22.89
CA LYS A 104 -2.16 -3.92 24.21
C LYS A 104 -3.20 -3.44 25.24
N GLU A 105 -3.45 -2.14 25.27
CA GLU A 105 -4.39 -1.54 26.21
C GLU A 105 -5.83 -1.85 25.83
N VAL A 106 -6.15 -1.75 24.53
CA VAL A 106 -7.47 -2.08 24.01
C VAL A 106 -7.80 -3.55 24.23
N ALA A 107 -6.84 -4.46 24.02
CA ALA A 107 -7.04 -5.89 24.28
C ALA A 107 -7.32 -6.18 25.76
N ARG A 108 -6.62 -5.53 26.68
CA ARG A 108 -6.85 -5.66 28.13
C ARG A 108 -8.21 -5.11 28.53
N ALA A 109 -8.58 -3.94 28.04
CA ALA A 109 -9.84 -3.28 28.38
C ALA A 109 -11.07 -4.09 27.91
N ASN A 110 -10.89 -4.92 26.88
CA ASN A 110 -11.98 -5.73 26.30
C ASN A 110 -11.87 -7.22 26.67
N ASP A 111 -10.96 -7.59 27.55
CA ASP A 111 -10.70 -8.98 27.96
C ASP A 111 -10.41 -9.92 26.77
N TRP A 112 -9.65 -9.43 25.78
CA TRP A 112 -9.23 -10.23 24.63
C TRP A 112 -8.00 -11.08 24.96
N PRO A 113 -7.80 -12.21 24.26
CA PRO A 113 -6.59 -13.02 24.41
C PRO A 113 -5.32 -12.18 24.16
N LEU A 114 -4.40 -12.20 25.12
CA LEU A 114 -3.12 -11.49 25.01
C LEU A 114 -2.02 -12.38 24.40
N LYS A 115 -2.25 -13.69 24.32
CA LYS A 115 -1.33 -14.64 23.74
C LYS A 115 -1.80 -15.03 22.35
N VAL A 116 -0.93 -14.84 21.37
CA VAL A 116 -1.12 -15.35 20.02
C VAL A 116 -0.51 -16.74 19.93
N GLU A 117 -1.26 -17.73 19.53
CA GLU A 117 -0.79 -19.12 19.38
C GLU A 117 -0.32 -19.42 17.94
N TRP A 118 -0.89 -18.74 16.96
CA TRP A 118 -0.56 -18.91 15.55
C TRP A 118 -0.37 -17.54 14.90
N GLY A 119 0.73 -17.38 14.17
CA GLY A 119 0.99 -16.25 13.30
C GLY A 119 1.08 -16.73 11.86
N LEU A 120 0.39 -16.05 10.94
CA LEU A 120 0.46 -16.32 9.51
C LEU A 120 0.93 -15.06 8.78
N ILE A 121 1.96 -15.22 7.95
CA ILE A 121 2.38 -14.22 6.99
C ILE A 121 2.11 -14.76 5.61
N GLY A 122 1.24 -14.11 4.86
CA GLY A 122 0.90 -14.52 3.51
C GLY A 122 -0.54 -14.23 3.15
N SER A 123 -0.77 -14.21 1.88
CA SER A 123 -2.06 -14.19 1.18
C SER A 123 -1.75 -14.15 -0.32
N CYS A 124 -2.76 -14.12 -1.18
CA CYS A 124 -2.55 -13.93 -2.61
C CYS A 124 -1.92 -12.55 -2.95
N THR A 125 -2.08 -11.56 -2.09
CA THR A 125 -1.62 -10.17 -2.31
C THR A 125 -0.29 -9.88 -1.63
N ASN A 126 -0.09 -10.32 -0.38
CA ASN A 126 1.03 -9.94 0.48
C ASN A 126 1.92 -11.13 0.84
N SER A 127 2.41 -11.87 -0.15
CA SER A 127 3.37 -12.95 0.02
C SER A 127 4.49 -12.92 -1.03
N SER A 128 4.78 -11.72 -1.55
CA SER A 128 5.90 -11.54 -2.45
C SER A 128 7.23 -11.69 -1.72
N TYR A 129 8.31 -11.90 -2.47
CA TYR A 129 9.68 -11.92 -1.91
C TYR A 129 9.98 -10.65 -1.09
N GLU A 130 9.50 -9.50 -1.54
CA GLU A 130 9.70 -8.24 -0.84
C GLU A 130 8.95 -8.20 0.51
N ASP A 131 7.70 -8.66 0.55
CA ASP A 131 6.90 -8.71 1.77
C ASP A 131 7.53 -9.63 2.81
N LEU A 132 7.94 -10.84 2.40
CA LEU A 132 8.60 -11.81 3.30
C LEU A 132 9.98 -11.30 3.77
N SER A 133 10.74 -10.64 2.89
CA SER A 133 12.02 -10.06 3.27
C SER A 133 11.88 -8.95 4.31
N ARG A 134 10.83 -8.14 4.22
CA ARG A 134 10.51 -7.13 5.23
C ARG A 134 10.12 -7.76 6.56
N ALA A 135 9.29 -8.80 6.54
CA ALA A 135 8.89 -9.50 7.76
C ALA A 135 10.11 -10.05 8.51
N VAL A 136 11.06 -10.68 7.79
CA VAL A 136 12.31 -11.20 8.37
C VAL A 136 13.21 -10.09 8.92
N SER A 137 13.16 -8.88 8.38
CA SER A 137 14.00 -7.76 8.83
C SER A 137 13.54 -7.11 10.14
N VAL A 138 12.40 -7.51 10.67
CA VAL A 138 11.81 -6.95 11.91
C VAL A 138 12.18 -7.77 13.15
N GLU A 139 12.87 -8.91 12.99
CA GLU A 139 13.36 -9.73 14.10
C GLU A 139 14.56 -9.13 14.85
#